data_cd5de12f590dc578769eb3b22835ee9e
#
_entry.id   cd5de12f590dc578769eb3b22835ee9e
#
_cell.length_a   1.000
_cell.length_b   1.000
_cell.length_c   1.000
_cell.angle_alpha   90.00
_cell.angle_beta   90.00
_cell.angle_gamma   90.00
#
_symmetry.space_group_name_H-M   'P 1'
#
loop_
_entity.id
_entity.type
_entity.pdbx_description
1 polymer ?
#
loop_
_entity_poly.entity_id
_entity_poly.type
_entity_poly.pdbx_seq_one_letter_code
_entity_poly.pdbx_strand_id
1 'polypeptide(L)'
;MRIKVLRKTLALSLLAVASLAVQAAEIDQGIPEYERTRGVSGNLSSVGSDTLANLMTLWAEDFKRVYPNVNIQIQAAGSSTAPPALTERTSTIGPMSREMKDNEIEAFESRFGYKPTAIPVAIDALAVYVHKDNPIPGMTIPQIDAIFSSNQRCGESGSINSWGELEMKGAWERRDIQLFGRNSVSGTYGYFKDVALCDGDFKNTVNEQPGSASVVQSVSTSLNGIGYSGIGYRTSSVRAVPIAKSASSEFFEATPENSVSGSYPLARFLYVYVNKEPNKPLPPLEREFVKLILSKTGQEVVLKDGYIPLPGRVVQGTMRKLQLD
;
A
#
# COMPACT_ATOMS: atom_id res chain seq x y z
N MET A 1 23.13 -64.20 -48.30
CA MET A 1 22.22 -63.05 -48.29
C MET A 1 21.93 -62.67 -46.84
N ARG A 2 22.63 -61.67 -46.30
CA ARG A 2 22.54 -61.27 -44.91
C ARG A 2 21.81 -59.88 -44.78
N ILE A 3 20.63 -59.91 -44.20
CA ILE A 3 19.83 -58.74 -44.01
C ILE A 3 20.29 -58.04 -42.69
N LYS A 4 20.80 -56.82 -42.81
CA LYS A 4 21.13 -55.93 -41.61
C LYS A 4 19.87 -55.22 -41.17
N VAL A 5 19.43 -55.52 -39.97
CA VAL A 5 18.36 -54.76 -39.26
C VAL A 5 18.95 -53.54 -38.58
N LEU A 6 18.56 -52.35 -39.03
CA LEU A 6 18.97 -51.07 -38.49
C LEU A 6 18.01 -50.68 -37.34
N ARG A 7 18.48 -50.73 -36.10
CA ARG A 7 17.74 -50.25 -34.93
C ARG A 7 17.86 -48.71 -34.85
N LYS A 8 16.76 -48.02 -35.09
CA LYS A 8 16.63 -46.59 -34.79
C LYS A 8 16.28 -46.43 -33.31
N THR A 9 17.19 -45.90 -32.50
CA THR A 9 16.96 -45.46 -31.15
C THR A 9 16.31 -44.07 -31.21
N LEU A 10 15.06 -43.98 -30.75
CA LEU A 10 14.33 -42.73 -30.60
C LEU A 10 14.69 -42.16 -29.22
N ALA A 11 15.47 -41.08 -29.18
CA ALA A 11 15.74 -40.34 -27.94
C ALA A 11 14.57 -39.42 -27.65
N LEU A 12 13.79 -39.74 -26.62
CA LEU A 12 12.71 -38.92 -26.09
C LEU A 12 13.32 -37.88 -25.14
N SER A 13 13.49 -36.64 -25.63
CA SER A 13 13.87 -35.49 -24.80
C SER A 13 12.65 -35.01 -24.03
N LEU A 14 12.56 -35.31 -22.70
CA LEU A 14 11.64 -34.69 -21.79
C LEU A 14 12.04 -33.23 -21.60
N LEU A 15 11.29 -32.29 -22.17
CA LEU A 15 11.31 -30.90 -21.77
C LEU A 15 10.60 -30.79 -20.40
N ALA A 16 11.37 -30.60 -19.32
CA ALA A 16 10.85 -30.18 -18.03
C ALA A 16 10.43 -28.72 -18.13
N VAL A 17 9.15 -28.47 -18.31
CA VAL A 17 8.57 -27.14 -18.15
C VAL A 17 8.54 -26.87 -16.64
N ALA A 18 9.50 -26.10 -16.15
CA ALA A 18 9.46 -25.54 -14.80
C ALA A 18 8.34 -24.50 -14.78
N SER A 19 7.17 -24.89 -14.28
CA SER A 19 6.09 -23.98 -13.94
C SER A 19 6.59 -23.12 -12.76
N LEU A 20 6.95 -21.87 -13.02
CA LEU A 20 7.09 -20.85 -11.98
C LEU A 20 5.67 -20.65 -11.42
N ALA A 21 5.37 -21.35 -10.34
CA ALA A 21 4.19 -21.07 -9.54
C ALA A 21 4.41 -19.67 -8.94
N VAL A 22 3.69 -18.68 -9.47
CA VAL A 22 3.52 -17.40 -8.77
C VAL A 22 2.82 -17.75 -7.47
N GLN A 23 3.56 -17.71 -6.38
CA GLN A 23 3.02 -17.94 -5.04
C GLN A 23 2.10 -16.78 -4.75
N ALA A 24 0.80 -17.01 -4.79
CA ALA A 24 -0.19 -16.03 -4.37
C ALA A 24 0.03 -15.73 -2.88
N ALA A 25 -0.10 -14.48 -2.47
CA ALA A 25 -0.06 -14.11 -1.07
C ALA A 25 -1.07 -14.98 -0.32
N GLU A 26 -0.60 -15.70 0.69
CA GLU A 26 -1.40 -16.60 1.50
C GLU A 26 -1.58 -15.98 2.89
N ILE A 27 -2.75 -16.21 3.49
CA ILE A 27 -3.01 -15.72 4.83
C ILE A 27 -2.29 -16.62 5.83
N ASP A 28 -1.50 -16.01 6.72
CA ASP A 28 -0.77 -16.71 7.77
C ASP A 28 -1.74 -17.51 8.67
N GLN A 29 -1.50 -18.81 8.80
CA GLN A 29 -2.34 -19.71 9.59
C GLN A 29 -2.35 -19.37 11.10
N GLY A 30 -1.41 -18.59 11.57
CA GLY A 30 -1.35 -18.07 12.94
C GLY A 30 -2.33 -16.92 13.21
N ILE A 31 -3.06 -16.44 12.21
CA ILE A 31 -4.08 -15.40 12.38
C ILE A 31 -5.37 -16.05 12.89
N PRO A 32 -5.98 -15.55 14.01
CA PRO A 32 -7.17 -16.15 14.60
C PRO A 32 -8.41 -15.94 13.71
N GLU A 33 -9.35 -16.87 13.79
CA GLU A 33 -10.69 -16.68 13.24
C GLU A 33 -11.44 -15.59 14.02
N TYR A 34 -12.41 -14.93 13.37
CA TYR A 34 -13.23 -13.95 14.05
C TYR A 34 -14.33 -14.63 14.86
N GLU A 35 -14.33 -14.37 16.16
CA GLU A 35 -15.38 -14.83 17.06
C GLU A 35 -16.30 -13.67 17.45
N ARG A 36 -17.61 -13.84 17.13
CA ARG A 36 -18.64 -12.83 17.37
C ARG A 36 -18.96 -12.66 18.86
N THR A 37 -18.95 -11.42 19.35
CA THR A 37 -19.45 -11.06 20.68
C THR A 37 -20.90 -10.54 20.59
N ARG A 38 -21.75 -10.82 21.59
CA ARG A 38 -23.13 -10.35 21.62
C ARG A 38 -23.23 -8.90 22.11
N GLY A 39 -24.31 -8.19 21.71
CA GLY A 39 -24.64 -6.88 22.25
C GLY A 39 -23.88 -5.72 21.62
N VAL A 40 -23.24 -5.89 20.47
CA VAL A 40 -22.55 -4.82 19.74
C VAL A 40 -23.53 -4.08 18.84
N SER A 41 -23.64 -2.77 19.05
CA SER A 41 -24.49 -1.86 18.26
C SER A 41 -23.98 -0.42 18.43
N GLY A 42 -24.44 0.49 17.59
CA GLY A 42 -24.11 1.91 17.68
C GLY A 42 -23.57 2.48 16.37
N ASN A 43 -22.94 3.66 16.49
CA ASN A 43 -22.38 4.38 15.35
C ASN A 43 -20.84 4.37 15.43
N LEU A 44 -20.19 4.04 14.32
CA LEU A 44 -18.76 4.11 14.13
C LEU A 44 -18.47 5.10 13.00
N SER A 45 -17.65 6.09 13.26
CA SER A 45 -17.22 7.06 12.26
C SER A 45 -15.74 6.84 11.91
N SER A 46 -15.43 6.86 10.62
CA SER A 46 -14.11 6.72 10.06
C SER A 46 -13.80 7.93 9.20
N VAL A 47 -12.75 8.66 9.54
CA VAL A 47 -12.25 9.81 8.77
C VAL A 47 -10.76 9.62 8.53
N GLY A 48 -10.32 9.64 7.27
CA GLY A 48 -8.90 9.49 6.98
C GLY A 48 -8.54 9.12 5.55
N SER A 49 -7.64 8.18 5.40
CA SER A 49 -6.95 7.83 4.16
C SER A 49 -7.86 7.34 3.04
N ASP A 50 -7.74 7.95 1.86
CA ASP A 50 -8.29 7.45 0.61
C ASP A 50 -7.66 6.11 0.19
N THR A 51 -6.38 5.89 0.48
CA THR A 51 -5.71 4.62 0.18
C THR A 51 -6.42 3.41 0.81
N LEU A 52 -7.01 3.57 1.99
CA LEU A 52 -7.77 2.53 2.68
C LEU A 52 -9.28 2.57 2.37
N ALA A 53 -9.75 3.43 1.46
CA ALA A 53 -11.19 3.63 1.25
C ALA A 53 -11.93 2.33 0.93
N ASN A 54 -11.39 1.51 0.01
CA ASN A 54 -11.98 0.22 -0.36
C ASN A 54 -11.93 -0.77 0.81
N LEU A 55 -10.77 -0.91 1.47
CA LEU A 55 -10.62 -1.77 2.65
C LEU A 55 -11.63 -1.42 3.73
N MET A 56 -11.74 -0.15 4.08
CA MET A 56 -12.68 0.33 5.10
C MET A 56 -14.13 0.01 4.71
N THR A 57 -14.48 0.17 3.44
CA THR A 57 -15.83 -0.15 2.93
C THR A 57 -16.11 -1.65 3.02
N LEU A 58 -15.19 -2.49 2.56
CA LEU A 58 -15.34 -3.95 2.59
C LEU A 58 -15.41 -4.48 4.04
N TRP A 59 -14.55 -4.01 4.94
CA TRP A 59 -14.62 -4.36 6.36
C TRP A 59 -15.93 -3.89 7.01
N ALA A 60 -16.42 -2.69 6.66
CA ALA A 60 -17.69 -2.19 7.16
C ALA A 60 -18.88 -3.05 6.68
N GLU A 61 -18.87 -3.51 5.42
CA GLU A 61 -19.88 -4.42 4.88
C GLU A 61 -19.86 -5.77 5.60
N ASP A 62 -18.68 -6.36 5.80
CA ASP A 62 -18.53 -7.62 6.52
C ASP A 62 -18.96 -7.47 7.99
N PHE A 63 -18.56 -6.39 8.64
CA PHE A 63 -18.93 -6.12 10.01
C PHE A 63 -20.44 -5.92 10.17
N LYS A 64 -21.09 -5.22 9.24
CA LYS A 64 -22.53 -5.02 9.24
C LYS A 64 -23.32 -6.30 9.00
N ARG A 65 -22.78 -7.27 8.24
CA ARG A 65 -23.38 -8.61 8.13
C ARG A 65 -23.40 -9.36 9.47
N VAL A 66 -22.36 -9.17 10.29
CA VAL A 66 -22.28 -9.76 11.64
C VAL A 66 -23.13 -8.98 12.64
N TYR A 67 -23.15 -7.63 12.54
CA TYR A 67 -23.84 -6.71 13.45
C TYR A 67 -24.79 -5.76 12.69
N PRO A 68 -26.01 -6.22 12.35
CA PRO A 68 -26.93 -5.41 11.53
C PRO A 68 -27.35 -4.08 12.15
N ASN A 69 -27.26 -3.95 13.48
CA ASN A 69 -27.63 -2.73 14.24
C ASN A 69 -26.48 -1.73 14.37
N VAL A 70 -25.36 -1.93 13.67
CA VAL A 70 -24.26 -0.99 13.63
C VAL A 70 -24.40 -0.10 12.39
N ASN A 71 -24.19 1.19 12.57
CA ASN A 71 -24.07 2.16 11.50
C ASN A 71 -22.61 2.62 11.36
N ILE A 72 -22.03 2.48 10.17
CA ILE A 72 -20.63 2.88 9.89
C ILE A 72 -20.65 3.97 8.83
N GLN A 73 -20.02 5.11 9.15
CA GLN A 73 -19.84 6.24 8.24
C GLN A 73 -18.35 6.35 7.89
N ILE A 74 -18.05 6.43 6.59
CA ILE A 74 -16.68 6.48 6.09
C ILE A 74 -16.49 7.76 5.27
N GLN A 75 -15.47 8.55 5.64
CA GLN A 75 -15.01 9.72 4.91
C GLN A 75 -13.53 9.56 4.56
N ALA A 76 -13.25 9.28 3.29
CA ALA A 76 -11.91 9.02 2.77
C ALA A 76 -11.31 10.30 2.14
N ALA A 77 -10.97 11.29 2.97
CA ALA A 77 -10.53 12.62 2.55
C ALA A 77 -8.99 12.81 2.54
N GLY A 78 -8.24 11.79 2.96
CA GLY A 78 -6.79 11.79 3.07
C GLY A 78 -6.30 11.63 4.52
N SER A 79 -5.13 11.04 4.70
CA SER A 79 -4.59 10.69 6.04
C SER A 79 -4.48 11.87 6.98
N SER A 80 -4.20 13.07 6.46
CA SER A 80 -4.05 14.27 7.30
C SER A 80 -5.35 14.74 7.95
N THR A 81 -6.51 14.18 7.57
CA THR A 81 -7.81 14.48 8.20
C THR A 81 -8.08 13.60 9.43
N ALA A 82 -7.39 12.46 9.57
CA ALA A 82 -7.58 11.54 10.68
C ALA A 82 -7.13 12.12 12.05
N PRO A 83 -5.92 12.69 12.20
CA PRO A 83 -5.46 13.20 13.49
C PRO A 83 -6.40 14.25 14.11
N PRO A 84 -6.80 15.34 13.42
CA PRO A 84 -7.72 16.31 14.00
C PRO A 84 -9.10 15.70 14.28
N ALA A 85 -9.62 14.81 13.42
CA ALA A 85 -10.92 14.17 13.63
C ALA A 85 -10.93 13.27 14.90
N LEU A 86 -9.84 12.54 15.16
CA LEU A 86 -9.67 11.76 16.39
C LEU A 86 -9.50 12.67 17.62
N THR A 87 -8.72 13.74 17.52
CA THR A 87 -8.48 14.69 18.59
C THR A 87 -9.76 15.41 19.02
N GLU A 88 -10.58 15.82 18.05
CA GLU A 88 -11.88 16.47 18.31
C GLU A 88 -13.03 15.48 18.54
N ARG A 89 -12.76 14.17 18.53
CA ARG A 89 -13.77 13.11 18.69
C ARG A 89 -14.91 13.16 17.66
N THR A 90 -14.66 13.73 16.49
CA THR A 90 -15.58 13.69 15.34
C THR A 90 -15.47 12.38 14.56
N SER A 91 -14.38 11.64 14.77
CA SER A 91 -14.21 10.28 14.30
C SER A 91 -13.81 9.33 15.42
N THR A 92 -14.26 8.09 15.35
CA THR A 92 -13.89 7.02 16.30
C THR A 92 -12.65 6.27 15.86
N ILE A 93 -12.43 6.17 14.55
CA ILE A 93 -11.25 5.53 13.96
C ILE A 93 -10.66 6.40 12.85
N GLY A 94 -9.34 6.37 12.71
CA GLY A 94 -8.59 7.16 11.74
C GLY A 94 -7.70 6.30 10.84
N PRO A 95 -8.18 5.88 9.65
CA PRO A 95 -7.33 5.18 8.69
C PRO A 95 -6.22 6.09 8.15
N MET A 96 -4.99 5.60 8.12
CA MET A 96 -3.84 6.35 7.62
C MET A 96 -2.90 5.47 6.79
N SER A 97 -2.38 6.02 5.71
CA SER A 97 -1.39 5.37 4.83
C SER A 97 0.04 5.87 5.06
N ARG A 98 0.28 6.48 6.20
CA ARG A 98 1.54 6.83 6.82
C ARG A 98 1.38 6.84 8.33
N GLU A 99 2.47 6.88 9.06
CA GLU A 99 2.41 7.18 10.48
C GLU A 99 1.95 8.62 10.73
N MET A 100 1.37 8.89 11.91
CA MET A 100 1.12 10.26 12.36
C MET A 100 2.45 10.98 12.51
N LYS A 101 2.48 12.24 12.12
CA LYS A 101 3.62 13.13 12.34
C LYS A 101 3.73 13.52 13.83
N ASP A 102 4.91 13.90 14.26
CA ASP A 102 5.14 14.28 15.66
C ASP A 102 4.18 15.38 16.14
N ASN A 103 3.96 16.42 15.34
CA ASN A 103 3.02 17.49 15.68
C ASN A 103 1.55 17.02 15.74
N GLU A 104 1.17 15.99 14.96
CA GLU A 104 -0.17 15.38 15.03
C GLU A 104 -0.33 14.56 16.31
N ILE A 105 0.72 13.84 16.71
CA ILE A 105 0.78 13.08 17.97
C ILE A 105 0.76 14.02 19.16
N GLU A 106 1.55 15.10 19.16
CA GLU A 106 1.61 16.11 20.21
C GLU A 106 0.26 16.81 20.42
N ALA A 107 -0.44 17.14 19.33
CA ALA A 107 -1.77 17.74 19.42
C ALA A 107 -2.78 16.80 20.10
N PHE A 108 -2.75 15.51 19.76
CA PHE A 108 -3.57 14.50 20.40
C PHE A 108 -3.19 14.30 21.88
N GLU A 109 -1.89 14.17 22.17
CA GLU A 109 -1.37 13.98 23.53
C GLU A 109 -1.69 15.16 24.45
N SER A 110 -1.60 16.38 23.94
CA SER A 110 -1.99 17.60 24.65
C SER A 110 -3.47 17.60 25.06
N ARG A 111 -4.33 16.97 24.25
CA ARG A 111 -5.77 16.88 24.49
C ARG A 111 -6.15 15.79 25.49
N PHE A 112 -5.47 14.64 25.42
CA PHE A 112 -5.88 13.43 26.17
C PHE A 112 -4.91 13.01 27.27
N GLY A 113 -3.67 13.53 27.29
CA GLY A 113 -2.63 13.12 28.24
C GLY A 113 -1.93 11.82 27.87
N TYR A 114 -2.19 11.25 26.70
CA TYR A 114 -1.55 10.04 26.17
C TYR A 114 -1.58 10.03 24.65
N LYS A 115 -0.70 9.23 24.02
CA LYS A 115 -0.56 9.16 22.58
C LYS A 115 -1.68 8.34 21.92
N PRO A 116 -2.06 8.64 20.66
CA PRO A 116 -2.98 7.80 19.90
C PRO A 116 -2.39 6.43 19.66
N THR A 117 -3.23 5.42 19.51
CA THR A 117 -2.76 4.05 19.25
C THR A 117 -2.80 3.73 17.77
N ALA A 118 -1.63 3.47 17.21
CA ALA A 118 -1.48 2.96 15.84
C ALA A 118 -1.71 1.45 15.81
N ILE A 119 -2.58 1.00 14.91
CA ILE A 119 -2.90 -0.40 14.65
C ILE A 119 -2.51 -0.69 13.20
N PRO A 120 -1.45 -1.47 12.92
CA PRO A 120 -1.18 -1.93 11.58
C PRO A 120 -2.30 -2.87 11.14
N VAL A 121 -2.82 -2.68 9.92
CA VAL A 121 -3.98 -3.43 9.42
C VAL A 121 -3.71 -4.14 8.09
N ALA A 122 -2.74 -3.67 7.31
CA ALA A 122 -2.29 -4.26 6.07
C ALA A 122 -0.87 -3.78 5.72
N ILE A 123 -0.23 -4.43 4.77
CA ILE A 123 1.00 -3.96 4.12
C ILE A 123 0.66 -3.51 2.71
N ASP A 124 1.20 -2.37 2.32
CA ASP A 124 1.11 -1.80 0.98
C ASP A 124 2.51 -1.76 0.35
N ALA A 125 2.64 -2.28 -0.86
CA ALA A 125 3.75 -1.97 -1.73
C ALA A 125 3.39 -0.70 -2.51
N LEU A 126 3.76 0.48 -2.00
CA LEU A 126 3.51 1.72 -2.73
C LEU A 126 4.23 1.64 -4.09
N ALA A 127 3.45 1.50 -5.16
CA ALA A 127 4.00 1.27 -6.48
C ALA A 127 4.19 2.57 -7.26
N VAL A 128 5.29 2.64 -7.99
CA VAL A 128 5.47 3.62 -9.07
C VAL A 128 4.93 2.98 -10.34
N TYR A 129 3.89 3.58 -10.90
CA TYR A 129 3.18 3.09 -12.07
C TYR A 129 3.58 3.83 -13.33
N VAL A 130 3.69 3.08 -14.40
CA VAL A 130 3.77 3.58 -15.77
C VAL A 130 2.68 2.93 -16.62
N HIS A 131 2.40 3.50 -17.78
CA HIS A 131 1.50 2.85 -18.76
C HIS A 131 1.98 1.42 -19.06
N LYS A 132 1.07 0.46 -19.27
CA LYS A 132 1.41 -0.96 -19.50
C LYS A 132 2.42 -1.20 -20.62
N ASP A 133 2.41 -0.33 -21.65
CA ASP A 133 3.29 -0.42 -22.81
C ASP A 133 4.63 0.36 -22.64
N ASN A 134 4.87 0.98 -21.49
CA ASN A 134 6.14 1.61 -21.19
C ASN A 134 7.19 0.53 -20.86
N PRO A 135 8.31 0.41 -21.59
CA PRO A 135 9.26 -0.69 -21.44
C PRO A 135 10.35 -0.48 -20.38
N ILE A 136 10.29 0.60 -19.57
CA ILE A 136 11.34 0.88 -18.56
C ILE A 136 11.57 -0.35 -17.66
N PRO A 137 12.79 -0.89 -17.54
CA PRO A 137 13.02 -2.13 -16.80
C PRO A 137 12.96 -1.97 -15.29
N GLY A 138 13.33 -0.80 -14.76
CA GLY A 138 13.38 -0.47 -13.35
C GLY A 138 13.81 0.96 -13.13
N MET A 139 13.66 1.45 -11.89
CA MET A 139 14.15 2.79 -11.46
C MET A 139 14.79 2.70 -10.09
N THR A 140 15.80 3.52 -9.86
CA THR A 140 16.37 3.72 -8.52
C THR A 140 15.61 4.82 -7.76
N ILE A 141 15.69 4.83 -6.42
CA ILE A 141 15.13 5.92 -5.60
C ILE A 141 15.70 7.28 -6.04
N PRO A 142 17.02 7.44 -6.27
CA PRO A 142 17.54 8.72 -6.81
C PRO A 142 16.94 9.14 -8.15
N GLN A 143 16.71 8.20 -9.08
CA GLN A 143 16.03 8.52 -10.36
C GLN A 143 14.56 8.93 -10.15
N ILE A 144 13.83 8.27 -9.25
CA ILE A 144 12.46 8.65 -8.91
C ILE A 144 12.42 10.05 -8.30
N ASP A 145 13.34 10.36 -7.40
CA ASP A 145 13.52 11.70 -6.85
C ASP A 145 13.79 12.73 -7.96
N ALA A 146 14.74 12.47 -8.86
CA ALA A 146 15.06 13.35 -9.98
C ALA A 146 13.88 13.59 -10.94
N ILE A 147 12.98 12.60 -11.06
CA ILE A 147 11.76 12.71 -11.86
C ILE A 147 10.71 13.58 -11.17
N PHE A 148 10.45 13.37 -9.88
CA PHE A 148 9.31 13.97 -9.17
C PHE A 148 9.67 15.22 -8.38
N SER A 149 10.93 15.38 -7.90
CA SER A 149 11.30 16.49 -7.03
C SER A 149 12.03 17.64 -7.78
N SER A 150 11.92 18.83 -7.20
CA SER A 150 12.55 20.06 -7.69
C SER A 150 13.97 20.25 -7.17
N ASN A 151 14.39 19.51 -6.13
CA ASN A 151 15.65 19.72 -5.40
C ASN A 151 16.51 18.46 -5.21
N GLN A 152 16.14 17.30 -5.76
CA GLN A 152 16.90 16.04 -5.90
C GLN A 152 17.73 15.67 -4.66
N ARG A 153 17.07 15.44 -3.52
CA ARG A 153 17.76 15.19 -2.24
C ARG A 153 18.30 13.77 -2.07
N CYS A 154 17.83 12.82 -2.90
CA CYS A 154 18.28 11.42 -2.84
C CYS A 154 19.60 11.14 -3.57
N GLY A 155 20.25 12.16 -4.12
CA GLY A 155 21.64 12.07 -4.62
C GLY A 155 21.80 11.94 -6.13
N GLU A 156 20.71 12.07 -6.94
CA GLU A 156 20.88 12.20 -8.40
C GLU A 156 21.35 13.61 -8.77
N SER A 157 22.19 13.71 -9.82
CA SER A 157 22.70 14.98 -10.29
C SER A 157 21.79 15.57 -11.37
N GLY A 158 20.81 16.36 -10.96
CA GLY A 158 19.93 17.06 -11.88
C GLY A 158 18.55 16.41 -12.05
N SER A 159 17.69 17.16 -12.72
CA SER A 159 16.30 16.78 -12.93
C SER A 159 16.17 15.88 -14.16
N ILE A 160 15.35 14.85 -14.07
CA ILE A 160 14.97 13.97 -15.18
C ILE A 160 13.57 14.40 -15.65
N ASN A 161 13.42 14.73 -16.93
CA ASN A 161 12.18 15.24 -17.50
C ASN A 161 11.71 14.46 -18.73
N SER A 162 12.57 13.64 -19.32
CA SER A 162 12.27 12.81 -20.47
C SER A 162 12.66 11.36 -20.26
N TRP A 163 11.98 10.46 -20.97
CA TRP A 163 12.29 9.02 -20.93
C TRP A 163 13.66 8.70 -21.54
N GLY A 164 14.19 9.57 -22.42
CA GLY A 164 15.54 9.41 -22.99
C GLY A 164 16.66 9.62 -21.97
N GLU A 165 16.45 10.45 -20.94
CA GLU A 165 17.39 10.65 -19.83
C GLU A 165 17.50 9.39 -18.92
N LEU A 166 16.54 8.47 -19.05
CA LEU A 166 16.57 7.13 -18.45
C LEU A 166 17.09 6.06 -19.45
N GLU A 167 17.89 6.49 -20.43
CA GLU A 167 18.51 5.64 -21.45
C GLU A 167 17.53 4.92 -22.38
N MET A 168 16.25 5.28 -22.37
CA MET A 168 15.26 4.70 -23.29
C MET A 168 15.49 5.22 -24.72
N LYS A 169 15.39 4.32 -25.70
CA LYS A 169 15.72 4.58 -27.12
C LYS A 169 14.48 4.58 -28.03
N GLY A 170 14.71 5.02 -29.26
CA GLY A 170 13.69 5.01 -30.32
C GLY A 170 12.55 5.97 -30.05
N ALA A 171 11.31 5.49 -30.10
CA ALA A 171 10.12 6.31 -29.90
C ALA A 171 10.01 6.93 -28.48
N TRP A 172 10.77 6.43 -27.52
CA TRP A 172 10.76 6.90 -26.13
C TRP A 172 11.81 7.99 -25.87
N GLU A 173 12.86 8.07 -26.66
CA GLU A 173 14.02 8.93 -26.43
C GLU A 173 13.66 10.42 -26.27
N ARG A 174 12.65 10.89 -27.01
CA ARG A 174 12.23 12.32 -27.01
C ARG A 174 10.90 12.56 -26.32
N ARG A 175 10.36 11.57 -25.58
CA ARG A 175 9.08 11.72 -24.88
C ARG A 175 9.32 12.36 -23.51
N ASP A 176 8.67 13.49 -23.28
CA ASP A 176 8.61 14.10 -21.96
C ASP A 176 7.81 13.20 -20.99
N ILE A 177 8.23 13.17 -19.73
CA ILE A 177 7.55 12.43 -18.66
C ILE A 177 6.40 13.28 -18.14
N GLN A 178 5.19 12.70 -18.14
CA GLN A 178 4.01 13.31 -17.55
C GLN A 178 3.80 12.79 -16.15
N LEU A 179 3.81 13.69 -15.15
CA LEU A 179 3.80 13.36 -13.73
C LEU A 179 2.39 13.38 -13.16
N PHE A 180 2.01 12.30 -12.44
CA PHE A 180 0.76 12.21 -11.68
C PHE A 180 1.06 11.86 -10.23
N GLY A 181 0.46 12.61 -9.30
CA GLY A 181 0.67 12.41 -7.87
C GLY A 181 -0.57 12.71 -7.07
N ARG A 182 -0.41 12.73 -5.76
CA ARG A 182 -1.47 13.06 -4.80
C ARG A 182 -1.25 14.48 -4.27
N ASN A 183 -2.30 15.05 -3.70
CA ASN A 183 -2.22 16.31 -2.97
C ASN A 183 -1.65 16.14 -1.56
N SER A 184 -1.32 17.23 -0.89
CA SER A 184 -0.66 17.25 0.43
C SER A 184 -1.48 16.69 1.59
N VAL A 185 -2.81 16.52 1.44
CA VAL A 185 -3.68 15.88 2.44
C VAL A 185 -3.51 14.36 2.46
N SER A 186 -3.06 13.79 1.35
CA SER A 186 -2.81 12.37 1.19
C SER A 186 -1.63 11.88 2.04
N GLY A 187 -1.84 10.78 2.78
CA GLY A 187 -0.72 10.10 3.44
C GLY A 187 0.25 9.46 2.46
N THR A 188 -0.23 9.06 1.28
CA THR A 188 0.62 8.54 0.20
C THR A 188 1.54 9.61 -0.37
N TYR A 189 1.06 10.85 -0.49
CA TYR A 189 1.91 12.00 -0.80
C TYR A 189 3.02 12.18 0.25
N GLY A 190 2.64 12.20 1.55
CA GLY A 190 3.62 12.35 2.63
C GLY A 190 4.67 11.25 2.64
N TYR A 191 4.24 9.99 2.61
CA TYR A 191 5.15 8.85 2.59
C TYR A 191 6.08 8.85 1.36
N PHE A 192 5.56 9.17 0.18
CA PHE A 192 6.38 9.25 -1.04
C PHE A 192 7.40 10.38 -0.96
N LYS A 193 7.01 11.53 -0.41
CA LYS A 193 7.92 12.65 -0.15
C LYS A 193 9.07 12.25 0.77
N ASP A 194 8.75 11.59 1.89
CA ASP A 194 9.74 11.19 2.89
C ASP A 194 10.72 10.14 2.33
N VAL A 195 10.20 9.07 1.72
CA VAL A 195 11.01 7.88 1.37
C VAL A 195 11.56 7.95 -0.05
N ALA A 196 10.77 8.39 -1.02
CA ALA A 196 11.16 8.38 -2.42
C ALA A 196 11.81 9.68 -2.88
N LEU A 197 11.57 10.81 -2.17
CA LEU A 197 12.16 12.12 -2.47
C LEU A 197 13.12 12.60 -1.37
N CYS A 198 13.41 11.80 -0.34
CA CYS A 198 14.27 12.17 0.78
C CYS A 198 13.88 13.54 1.38
N ASP A 199 12.61 13.76 1.64
CA ASP A 199 11.99 15.03 2.03
C ASP A 199 12.12 16.16 0.99
N GLY A 200 12.44 15.84 -0.26
CA GLY A 200 12.47 16.77 -1.37
C GLY A 200 11.08 17.34 -1.71
N ASP A 201 11.05 18.52 -2.29
CA ASP A 201 9.81 19.16 -2.71
C ASP A 201 9.40 18.69 -4.08
N PHE A 202 8.11 18.37 -4.27
CA PHE A 202 7.58 17.98 -5.57
C PHE A 202 7.76 19.10 -6.61
N LYS A 203 7.96 18.72 -7.87
CA LYS A 203 7.87 19.65 -8.99
C LYS A 203 6.45 20.22 -9.09
N ASN A 204 6.34 21.47 -9.50
CA ASN A 204 5.05 22.11 -9.77
C ASN A 204 4.34 21.57 -11.00
N THR A 205 5.00 20.73 -11.80
CA THR A 205 4.47 20.04 -12.97
C THR A 205 3.76 18.72 -12.61
N VAL A 206 3.78 18.30 -11.35
CA VAL A 206 3.03 17.12 -10.91
C VAL A 206 1.54 17.43 -10.96
N ASN A 207 0.79 16.66 -11.77
CA ASN A 207 -0.65 16.75 -11.84
C ASN A 207 -1.24 16.06 -10.59
N GLU A 208 -1.67 16.87 -9.63
CA GLU A 208 -2.28 16.38 -8.39
C GLU A 208 -3.64 15.73 -8.64
N GLN A 209 -3.82 14.53 -8.13
CA GLN A 209 -5.06 13.76 -8.23
C GLN A 209 -5.74 13.66 -6.87
N PRO A 210 -7.08 13.70 -6.81
CA PRO A 210 -7.82 13.65 -5.55
C PRO A 210 -7.72 12.29 -4.84
N GLY A 211 -7.53 11.20 -5.59
CA GLY A 211 -7.55 9.84 -5.06
C GLY A 211 -6.53 8.90 -5.72
N SER A 212 -6.33 7.75 -5.09
CA SER A 212 -5.42 6.68 -5.54
C SER A 212 -5.86 6.11 -6.89
N ALA A 213 -7.17 5.86 -7.06
CA ALA A 213 -7.74 5.40 -8.31
C ALA A 213 -7.54 6.39 -9.46
N SER A 214 -7.65 7.70 -9.18
CA SER A 214 -7.47 8.75 -10.18
C SER A 214 -6.04 8.83 -10.71
N VAL A 215 -5.03 8.59 -9.85
CA VAL A 215 -3.62 8.49 -10.28
C VAL A 215 -3.47 7.34 -11.27
N VAL A 216 -3.93 6.13 -10.90
CA VAL A 216 -3.83 4.94 -11.76
C VAL A 216 -4.58 5.15 -13.08
N GLN A 217 -5.77 5.75 -13.05
CA GLN A 217 -6.54 6.08 -14.25
C GLN A 217 -5.78 7.06 -15.17
N SER A 218 -5.17 8.10 -14.60
CA SER A 218 -4.42 9.09 -15.38
C SER A 218 -3.19 8.46 -16.04
N VAL A 219 -2.44 7.61 -15.32
CA VAL A 219 -1.31 6.87 -15.89
C VAL A 219 -1.77 5.89 -16.97
N SER A 220 -2.92 5.22 -16.78
CA SER A 220 -3.45 4.24 -17.74
C SER A 220 -3.85 4.86 -19.09
N THR A 221 -4.14 6.14 -19.12
CA THR A 221 -4.55 6.88 -20.34
C THR A 221 -3.42 7.72 -20.93
N SER A 222 -2.27 7.80 -20.26
CA SER A 222 -1.10 8.57 -20.70
C SER A 222 0.09 7.63 -21.00
N LEU A 223 0.42 7.45 -22.29
CA LEU A 223 1.50 6.56 -22.71
C LEU A 223 2.86 6.94 -22.06
N ASN A 224 3.12 8.23 -21.89
CA ASN A 224 4.33 8.78 -21.27
C ASN A 224 4.15 9.13 -19.79
N GLY A 225 3.04 8.71 -19.20
CA GLY A 225 2.69 8.98 -17.80
C GLY A 225 3.48 8.12 -16.81
N ILE A 226 3.78 8.73 -15.65
CA ILE A 226 4.28 8.08 -14.44
C ILE A 226 3.51 8.62 -13.24
N GLY A 227 3.22 7.76 -12.27
CA GLY A 227 2.53 8.16 -11.04
C GLY A 227 2.77 7.15 -9.93
N TYR A 228 2.33 7.46 -8.71
CA TYR A 228 2.47 6.57 -7.56
C TYR A 228 1.13 6.35 -6.85
N SER A 229 0.86 5.11 -6.49
CA SER A 229 -0.37 4.71 -5.79
C SER A 229 -0.17 3.38 -5.07
N GLY A 230 -1.03 3.06 -4.09
CA GLY A 230 -1.04 1.77 -3.42
C GLY A 230 -1.25 0.61 -4.39
N ILE A 231 -0.65 -0.54 -4.07
CA ILE A 231 -0.68 -1.74 -4.92
C ILE A 231 -2.10 -2.26 -5.15
N GLY A 232 -3.02 -2.07 -4.19
CA GLY A 232 -4.42 -2.47 -4.30
C GLY A 232 -5.21 -1.75 -5.41
N TYR A 233 -4.69 -0.63 -5.92
CA TYR A 233 -5.32 0.10 -7.04
C TYR A 233 -4.80 -0.32 -8.42
N ARG A 234 -3.92 -1.32 -8.50
CA ARG A 234 -3.33 -1.79 -9.76
C ARG A 234 -4.42 -2.29 -10.72
N THR A 235 -4.35 -1.84 -11.98
CA THR A 235 -5.19 -2.33 -13.08
C THR A 235 -4.32 -2.97 -14.16
N SER A 236 -4.94 -3.68 -15.10
CA SER A 236 -4.25 -4.27 -16.25
C SER A 236 -3.68 -3.25 -17.25
N SER A 237 -4.07 -1.98 -17.14
CA SER A 237 -3.64 -0.89 -18.02
C SER A 237 -2.38 -0.17 -17.52
N VAL A 238 -1.90 -0.51 -16.34
CA VAL A 238 -0.67 0.04 -15.76
C VAL A 238 0.29 -1.07 -15.33
N ARG A 239 1.56 -0.73 -15.24
CA ARG A 239 2.63 -1.62 -14.77
C ARG A 239 3.35 -0.97 -13.59
N ALA A 240 3.53 -1.73 -12.51
CA ALA A 240 4.42 -1.33 -11.43
C ALA A 240 5.88 -1.53 -11.87
N VAL A 241 6.71 -0.52 -11.65
CA VAL A 241 8.13 -0.53 -12.01
C VAL A 241 8.93 -1.16 -10.88
N PRO A 242 9.85 -2.11 -11.15
CA PRO A 242 10.80 -2.60 -10.17
C PRO A 242 11.68 -1.46 -9.63
N ILE A 243 11.94 -1.44 -8.32
CA ILE A 243 12.67 -0.33 -7.67
C ILE A 243 13.90 -0.85 -6.96
N ALA A 244 15.02 -0.13 -7.12
CA ALA A 244 16.26 -0.32 -6.37
C ALA A 244 16.53 0.87 -5.46
N LYS A 245 17.17 0.65 -4.31
CA LYS A 245 17.56 1.72 -3.37
C LYS A 245 18.59 2.66 -3.97
N SER A 246 19.50 2.12 -4.78
CA SER A 246 20.59 2.88 -5.44
C SER A 246 21.00 2.19 -6.73
N ALA A 247 21.88 2.82 -7.52
CA ALA A 247 22.41 2.24 -8.76
C ALA A 247 23.19 0.93 -8.56
N SER A 248 23.75 0.70 -7.37
CA SER A 248 24.47 -0.54 -7.01
C SER A 248 23.60 -1.60 -6.37
N SER A 249 22.32 -1.32 -6.14
CA SER A 249 21.37 -2.22 -5.48
C SER A 249 20.58 -3.06 -6.49
N GLU A 250 20.09 -4.21 -6.04
CA GLU A 250 19.18 -5.04 -6.81
C GLU A 250 17.81 -4.37 -6.97
N PHE A 251 17.17 -4.60 -8.11
CA PHE A 251 15.80 -4.17 -8.38
C PHE A 251 14.79 -5.18 -7.84
N PHE A 252 13.83 -4.69 -7.05
CA PHE A 252 12.77 -5.50 -6.46
C PHE A 252 11.42 -5.11 -7.04
N GLU A 253 10.64 -6.12 -7.42
CA GLU A 253 9.24 -5.93 -7.78
C GLU A 253 8.37 -5.70 -6.54
N ALA A 254 7.24 -5.01 -6.72
CA ALA A 254 6.24 -4.76 -5.68
C ALA A 254 5.42 -6.04 -5.41
N THR A 255 6.07 -7.09 -4.91
CA THR A 255 5.44 -8.38 -4.56
C THR A 255 5.22 -8.49 -3.05
N PRO A 256 4.33 -9.39 -2.60
CA PRO A 256 4.14 -9.68 -1.18
C PRO A 256 5.45 -10.08 -0.48
N GLU A 257 6.24 -10.97 -1.08
CA GLU A 257 7.49 -11.48 -0.50
C GLU A 257 8.50 -10.36 -0.29
N ASN A 258 8.70 -9.53 -1.32
CA ASN A 258 9.64 -8.41 -1.26
C ASN A 258 9.18 -7.32 -0.28
N SER A 259 7.86 -7.15 -0.13
CA SER A 259 7.29 -6.17 0.80
C SER A 259 7.39 -6.62 2.25
N VAL A 260 7.08 -7.90 2.53
CA VAL A 260 7.17 -8.48 3.88
C VAL A 260 8.61 -8.61 4.35
N SER A 261 9.54 -8.95 3.45
CA SER A 261 10.98 -9.02 3.76
C SER A 261 11.64 -7.65 3.93
N GLY A 262 11.01 -6.55 3.46
CA GLY A 262 11.59 -5.21 3.44
C GLY A 262 12.60 -4.99 2.31
N SER A 263 12.68 -5.90 1.34
CA SER A 263 13.53 -5.78 0.15
C SER A 263 12.99 -4.72 -0.81
N TYR A 264 11.65 -4.64 -0.98
CA TYR A 264 11.02 -3.59 -1.78
C TYR A 264 11.09 -2.24 -1.05
N PRO A 265 11.74 -1.20 -1.62
CA PRO A 265 12.07 0.02 -0.88
C PRO A 265 10.87 0.86 -0.42
N LEU A 266 9.74 0.76 -1.12
CA LEU A 266 8.52 1.55 -0.85
C LEU A 266 7.42 0.72 -0.18
N ALA A 267 7.77 -0.37 0.52
CA ALA A 267 6.84 -1.12 1.35
C ALA A 267 6.53 -0.35 2.65
N ARG A 268 5.24 -0.33 3.04
CA ARG A 268 4.77 0.35 4.26
C ARG A 268 3.62 -0.39 4.91
N PHE A 269 3.42 -0.16 6.20
CA PHE A 269 2.16 -0.50 6.84
C PHE A 269 1.06 0.53 6.50
N LEU A 270 -0.16 0.02 6.40
CA LEU A 270 -1.38 0.81 6.49
C LEU A 270 -1.91 0.69 7.92
N TYR A 271 -2.41 1.79 8.46
CA TYR A 271 -2.80 1.89 9.86
C TYR A 271 -4.27 2.27 10.03
N VAL A 272 -4.84 1.82 11.13
CA VAL A 272 -6.03 2.42 11.74
C VAL A 272 -5.63 2.98 13.10
N TYR A 273 -5.79 4.27 13.29
CA TYR A 273 -5.55 4.91 14.58
C TYR A 273 -6.84 4.96 15.40
N VAL A 274 -6.69 4.76 16.71
CA VAL A 274 -7.78 4.81 17.68
C VAL A 274 -7.38 5.61 18.93
N ASN A 275 -8.40 6.17 19.59
CA ASN A 275 -8.25 6.80 20.90
C ASN A 275 -8.41 5.73 21.99
N LYS A 276 -7.32 5.03 22.34
CA LYS A 276 -7.30 4.02 23.39
C LYS A 276 -6.61 4.58 24.64
N GLU A 277 -7.38 4.79 25.70
CA GLU A 277 -6.84 5.19 26.99
C GLU A 277 -5.95 4.08 27.57
N PRO A 278 -4.77 4.43 28.15
CA PRO A 278 -3.89 3.46 28.80
C PRO A 278 -4.62 2.64 29.87
N ASN A 279 -4.34 1.34 29.92
CA ASN A 279 -4.93 0.39 30.88
C ASN A 279 -6.45 0.22 30.82
N LYS A 280 -7.13 0.82 29.85
CA LYS A 280 -8.55 0.56 29.59
C LYS A 280 -8.75 -0.19 28.28
N PRO A 281 -9.73 -1.10 28.17
CA PRO A 281 -10.07 -1.72 26.90
C PRO A 281 -10.63 -0.68 25.93
N LEU A 282 -10.58 -0.99 24.64
CA LEU A 282 -11.35 -0.22 23.64
C LEU A 282 -12.85 -0.33 23.94
N PRO A 283 -13.65 0.70 23.60
CA PRO A 283 -15.10 0.59 23.63
C PRO A 283 -15.57 -0.63 22.80
N PRO A 284 -16.68 -1.30 23.20
CA PRO A 284 -17.07 -2.58 22.61
C PRO A 284 -17.19 -2.56 21.09
N LEU A 285 -17.70 -1.49 20.50
CA LEU A 285 -17.89 -1.38 19.05
C LEU A 285 -16.56 -1.29 18.31
N GLU A 286 -15.67 -0.39 18.74
CA GLU A 286 -14.34 -0.23 18.14
C GLU A 286 -13.48 -1.48 18.36
N ARG A 287 -13.59 -2.08 19.54
CA ARG A 287 -12.90 -3.33 19.89
C ARG A 287 -13.26 -4.44 18.91
N GLU A 288 -14.54 -4.70 18.69
CA GLU A 288 -15.00 -5.76 17.81
C GLU A 288 -14.69 -5.46 16.35
N PHE A 289 -14.75 -4.20 15.92
CA PHE A 289 -14.36 -3.82 14.57
C PHE A 289 -12.86 -4.06 14.32
N VAL A 290 -12.00 -3.70 15.27
CA VAL A 290 -10.54 -3.97 15.20
C VAL A 290 -10.26 -5.47 15.24
N LYS A 291 -10.98 -6.25 16.08
CA LYS A 291 -10.87 -7.71 16.10
C LYS A 291 -11.21 -8.33 14.74
N LEU A 292 -12.28 -7.86 14.10
CA LEU A 292 -12.65 -8.35 12.76
C LEU A 292 -11.54 -8.02 11.74
N ILE A 293 -11.02 -6.80 11.72
CA ILE A 293 -9.92 -6.40 10.81
C ILE A 293 -8.69 -7.29 11.00
N LEU A 294 -8.32 -7.56 12.24
CA LEU A 294 -7.12 -8.36 12.59
C LEU A 294 -7.35 -9.88 12.51
N SER A 295 -8.57 -10.33 12.31
CA SER A 295 -8.89 -11.75 12.14
C SER A 295 -8.57 -12.25 10.74
N LYS A 296 -8.62 -13.57 10.55
CA LYS A 296 -8.49 -14.20 9.24
C LYS A 296 -9.47 -13.62 8.22
N THR A 297 -10.75 -13.48 8.60
CA THR A 297 -11.78 -12.85 7.75
C THR A 297 -11.37 -11.43 7.31
N GLY A 298 -10.87 -10.60 8.23
CA GLY A 298 -10.42 -9.25 7.91
C GLY A 298 -9.18 -9.22 7.02
N GLN A 299 -8.27 -10.18 7.18
CA GLN A 299 -7.07 -10.28 6.35
C GLN A 299 -7.38 -10.92 4.96
N GLU A 300 -8.42 -11.73 4.84
CA GLU A 300 -8.97 -12.17 3.53
C GLU A 300 -9.50 -10.98 2.72
N VAL A 301 -10.10 -10.00 3.37
CA VAL A 301 -10.49 -8.73 2.73
C VAL A 301 -9.26 -7.97 2.21
N VAL A 302 -8.18 -7.90 3.00
CA VAL A 302 -6.91 -7.27 2.57
C VAL A 302 -6.39 -7.91 1.30
N LEU A 303 -6.34 -9.25 1.26
CA LEU A 303 -5.89 -10.00 0.09
C LEU A 303 -6.80 -9.76 -1.13
N LYS A 304 -8.11 -9.78 -0.92
CA LYS A 304 -9.12 -9.56 -1.97
C LYS A 304 -9.04 -8.16 -2.58
N ASP A 305 -8.72 -7.15 -1.78
CA ASP A 305 -8.54 -5.76 -2.25
C ASP A 305 -7.15 -5.52 -2.88
N GLY A 306 -6.32 -6.57 -3.00
CA GLY A 306 -5.01 -6.52 -3.66
C GLY A 306 -3.88 -5.98 -2.80
N TYR A 307 -4.10 -5.76 -1.51
CA TYR A 307 -3.06 -5.46 -0.53
C TYR A 307 -2.46 -6.74 0.05
N ILE A 308 -1.47 -6.58 0.91
CA ILE A 308 -0.70 -7.68 1.47
C ILE A 308 -1.16 -7.90 2.92
N PRO A 309 -1.66 -9.10 3.27
CA PRO A 309 -2.04 -9.45 4.62
C PRO A 309 -0.87 -9.32 5.60
N LEU A 310 -1.19 -9.01 6.85
CA LEU A 310 -0.21 -8.95 7.92
C LEU A 310 0.35 -10.34 8.24
N PRO A 311 1.65 -10.46 8.55
CA PRO A 311 2.18 -11.67 9.16
C PRO A 311 1.50 -11.97 10.50
N GLY A 312 1.25 -13.25 10.82
CA GLY A 312 0.58 -13.68 12.05
C GLY A 312 1.24 -13.14 13.32
N ARG A 313 2.57 -13.07 13.35
CA ARG A 313 3.33 -12.46 14.47
C ARG A 313 2.95 -10.98 14.72
N VAL A 314 2.67 -10.21 13.65
CA VAL A 314 2.27 -8.80 13.75
C VAL A 314 0.86 -8.72 14.31
N VAL A 315 -0.06 -9.53 13.79
CA VAL A 315 -1.45 -9.61 14.28
C VAL A 315 -1.47 -9.98 15.76
N GLN A 316 -0.84 -11.08 16.16
CA GLN A 316 -0.80 -11.55 17.54
C GLN A 316 -0.16 -10.51 18.49
N GLY A 317 0.94 -9.88 18.07
CA GLY A 317 1.58 -8.81 18.84
C GLY A 317 0.66 -7.61 19.05
N THR A 318 -0.09 -7.23 18.01
CA THR A 318 -1.07 -6.14 18.03
C THR A 318 -2.26 -6.47 18.91
N MET A 319 -2.82 -7.69 18.81
CA MET A 319 -3.95 -8.13 19.65
C MET A 319 -3.59 -8.12 21.14
N ARG A 320 -2.43 -8.67 21.51
CA ARG A 320 -1.92 -8.60 22.90
C ARG A 320 -1.76 -7.17 23.41
N LYS A 321 -1.14 -6.28 22.60
CA LYS A 321 -0.97 -4.85 22.94
C LYS A 321 -2.31 -4.16 23.20
N LEU A 322 -3.33 -4.53 22.46
CA LEU A 322 -4.67 -3.95 22.54
C LEU A 322 -5.58 -4.65 23.56
N GLN A 323 -5.16 -5.79 24.13
CA GLN A 323 -5.95 -6.64 25.04
C GLN A 323 -7.24 -7.13 24.34
N LEU A 324 -7.09 -7.67 23.14
CA LEU A 324 -8.20 -8.17 22.32
C LEU A 324 -8.41 -9.69 22.42
N ASP A 325 -7.55 -10.38 23.15
CA ASP A 325 -7.61 -11.82 23.37
C ASP A 325 -8.86 -12.23 24.20
#